data_7efb6a3980901128aac8b0d2cddb0036
#
_entry.id   7efb6a3980901128aac8b0d2cddb0036
#
_cell.length_a   1.000
_cell.length_b   1.000
_cell.length_c   1.000
_cell.angle_alpha   90.00
_cell.angle_beta   90.00
_cell.angle_gamma   90.00
#
_symmetry.space_group_name_H-M   'P 1'
#
loop_
_entity.id
_entity.type
_entity.pdbx_description
1 polymer ?
#
loop_
_entity_poly.entity_id
_entity_poly.type
_entity_poly.pdbx_seq_one_letter_code
_entity_poly.pdbx_strand_id
1 'polypeptide(L)'
;MKQFCISLMVLMISCSRDNGTIKIKGSDTEVNLAVSLAESFHQVNPGIFVSISGGGSGLGIASLLNGTADVANSSRSINKEEIVLFNKKGYQIDSFIFAQDAIAFVVANDLPIDSIDVAELSKILNGTYKNWQTLTQIKMPVNIYGRQSNSGTHDFIKKKLGIDFTPYAKQMNGNAQILEAIKTDHSGIGYVGAGYILKGGNKGIKVLSIYSKNILPAVSPLDAKMIAADKYYFQRPLFQYFKVISYNKVKPFIDFEKSIDGKKIIEIAGYYPVNN
;
A
#
# COMPACT_ATOMS: atom_id res chain seq x y z
N MET A 1 30.41 -42.91 -54.76
CA MET A 1 30.80 -41.67 -54.05
C MET A 1 29.55 -41.07 -53.40
N LYS A 2 29.37 -41.25 -52.08
CA LYS A 2 28.25 -40.72 -51.34
C LYS A 2 28.75 -39.45 -50.57
N GLN A 3 28.28 -38.31 -50.98
CA GLN A 3 28.57 -37.04 -50.29
C GLN A 3 27.74 -36.98 -49.03
N PHE A 4 28.41 -36.84 -47.88
CA PHE A 4 27.80 -36.67 -46.55
C PHE A 4 27.74 -35.16 -46.28
N CYS A 5 26.55 -34.56 -46.40
CA CYS A 5 26.32 -33.20 -45.99
C CYS A 5 26.15 -33.12 -44.44
N ILE A 6 27.18 -32.65 -43.76
CA ILE A 6 27.08 -32.30 -42.33
C ILE A 6 26.44 -30.94 -42.21
N SER A 7 25.17 -30.93 -41.80
CA SER A 7 24.42 -29.69 -41.44
C SER A 7 24.88 -29.24 -40.06
N LEU A 8 25.64 -28.15 -40.03
CA LEU A 8 26.09 -27.48 -38.79
C LEU A 8 24.91 -26.67 -38.19
N MET A 9 24.23 -27.26 -37.23
CA MET A 9 23.13 -26.60 -36.46
C MET A 9 23.76 -25.65 -35.47
N VAL A 10 23.84 -24.37 -35.81
CA VAL A 10 24.26 -23.27 -34.89
C VAL A 10 23.16 -23.07 -33.87
N LEU A 11 23.33 -23.57 -32.66
CA LEU A 11 22.50 -23.22 -31.49
C LEU A 11 22.76 -21.74 -31.14
N MET A 12 21.86 -20.88 -31.54
CA MET A 12 21.78 -19.50 -31.03
C MET A 12 21.39 -19.55 -29.55
N ILE A 13 22.38 -19.59 -28.66
CA ILE A 13 22.17 -19.30 -27.23
C ILE A 13 21.81 -17.85 -27.14
N SER A 14 20.50 -17.56 -27.20
CA SER A 14 19.96 -16.26 -26.82
C SER A 14 20.18 -16.11 -25.31
N CYS A 15 21.33 -15.55 -24.91
CA CYS A 15 21.49 -14.98 -23.60
C CYS A 15 20.50 -13.80 -23.51
N SER A 16 19.35 -14.07 -22.94
CA SER A 16 18.48 -13.01 -22.44
C SER A 16 19.29 -12.26 -21.36
N ARG A 17 20.01 -11.23 -21.79
CA ARG A 17 20.49 -10.21 -20.85
C ARG A 17 19.24 -9.68 -20.17
N ASP A 18 19.17 -9.88 -18.86
CA ASP A 18 18.20 -9.20 -17.98
C ASP A 18 18.53 -7.69 -18.06
N ASN A 19 18.06 -7.06 -19.14
CA ASN A 19 18.36 -5.69 -19.50
C ASN A 19 17.63 -4.79 -18.51
N GLY A 20 18.23 -4.61 -17.31
CA GLY A 20 17.92 -3.45 -16.47
C GLY A 20 16.51 -3.40 -15.86
N THR A 21 15.76 -4.51 -15.81
CA THR A 21 14.43 -4.48 -15.16
C THR A 21 14.56 -4.40 -13.65
N ILE A 22 14.03 -3.33 -13.05
CA ILE A 22 13.84 -3.19 -11.60
C ILE A 22 12.50 -3.84 -11.23
N LYS A 23 12.53 -4.84 -10.36
CA LYS A 23 11.34 -5.58 -9.92
C LYS A 23 10.91 -5.05 -8.55
N ILE A 24 9.74 -4.43 -8.48
CA ILE A 24 9.15 -3.88 -7.26
C ILE A 24 7.91 -4.70 -6.90
N LYS A 25 7.87 -5.23 -5.67
CA LYS A 25 6.72 -5.99 -5.17
C LYS A 25 6.31 -5.50 -3.79
N GLY A 26 5.03 -5.63 -3.44
CA GLY A 26 4.64 -5.42 -2.06
C GLY A 26 3.29 -4.78 -1.84
N SER A 27 3.28 -3.67 -1.14
CA SER A 27 2.07 -3.01 -0.66
C SER A 27 1.10 -2.68 -1.79
N ASP A 28 -0.11 -3.21 -1.68
CA ASP A 28 -1.20 -2.88 -2.60
C ASP A 28 -1.62 -1.40 -2.48
N THR A 29 -1.47 -0.79 -1.31
CA THR A 29 -1.73 0.65 -1.11
C THR A 29 -0.95 1.52 -2.10
N GLU A 30 0.25 1.13 -2.46
CA GLU A 30 1.21 1.90 -3.24
C GLU A 30 1.21 1.54 -4.74
N VAL A 31 0.49 0.49 -5.16
CA VAL A 31 0.57 -0.04 -6.53
C VAL A 31 0.26 1.03 -7.58
N ASN A 32 -0.84 1.75 -7.43
CA ASN A 32 -1.24 2.77 -8.42
C ASN A 32 -0.22 3.93 -8.50
N LEU A 33 0.34 4.35 -7.36
CA LEU A 33 1.40 5.34 -7.31
C LEU A 33 2.68 4.81 -7.97
N ALA A 34 3.10 3.60 -7.60
CA ALA A 34 4.30 2.98 -8.15
C ALA A 34 4.22 2.78 -9.67
N VAL A 35 3.06 2.42 -10.21
CA VAL A 35 2.81 2.33 -11.66
C VAL A 35 2.97 3.71 -12.31
N SER A 36 2.33 4.74 -11.76
CA SER A 36 2.44 6.11 -12.32
C SER A 36 3.89 6.64 -12.30
N LEU A 37 4.65 6.34 -11.24
CA LEU A 37 6.07 6.66 -11.16
C LEU A 37 6.91 5.87 -12.17
N ALA A 38 6.64 4.56 -12.32
CA ALA A 38 7.34 3.70 -13.26
C ALA A 38 7.12 4.13 -14.73
N GLU A 39 5.88 4.46 -15.09
CA GLU A 39 5.54 4.96 -16.44
C GLU A 39 6.25 6.27 -16.75
N SER A 40 6.22 7.23 -15.82
CA SER A 40 6.88 8.52 -16.01
C SER A 40 8.42 8.39 -16.00
N PHE A 41 8.96 7.51 -15.15
CA PHE A 41 10.38 7.20 -15.13
C PHE A 41 10.86 6.62 -16.47
N HIS A 42 10.08 5.72 -17.08
CA HIS A 42 10.43 5.11 -18.35
C HIS A 42 10.49 6.15 -19.50
N GLN A 43 9.67 7.21 -19.45
CA GLN A 43 9.71 8.29 -20.45
C GLN A 43 11.07 9.02 -20.45
N VAL A 44 11.69 9.20 -19.29
CA VAL A 44 12.99 9.89 -19.15
C VAL A 44 14.18 8.94 -19.09
N ASN A 45 13.93 7.65 -18.86
CA ASN A 45 14.94 6.57 -18.79
C ASN A 45 14.49 5.35 -19.61
N PRO A 46 14.38 5.42 -20.94
CA PRO A 46 13.78 4.37 -21.76
C PRO A 46 14.56 3.04 -21.76
N GLY A 47 15.83 3.06 -21.32
CA GLY A 47 16.67 1.85 -21.18
C GLY A 47 16.43 1.03 -19.91
N ILE A 48 15.61 1.53 -18.97
CA ILE A 48 15.33 0.87 -17.71
C ILE A 48 13.83 0.63 -17.58
N PHE A 49 13.46 -0.63 -17.35
CA PHE A 49 12.07 -1.02 -17.10
C PHE A 49 11.84 -1.20 -15.60
N VAL A 50 10.65 -0.82 -15.12
CA VAL A 50 10.22 -1.06 -13.75
C VAL A 50 8.96 -1.92 -13.77
N SER A 51 9.04 -3.10 -13.17
CA SER A 51 7.92 -4.04 -13.05
C SER A 51 7.30 -3.93 -11.67
N ILE A 52 6.00 -3.65 -11.60
CA ILE A 52 5.27 -3.45 -10.34
C ILE A 52 4.32 -4.62 -10.09
N SER A 53 4.31 -5.15 -8.85
CA SER A 53 3.36 -6.16 -8.40
C SER A 53 2.90 -5.86 -6.97
N GLY A 54 1.60 -5.88 -6.74
CA GLY A 54 0.98 -5.78 -5.42
C GLY A 54 1.03 -7.10 -4.63
N GLY A 55 0.14 -7.23 -3.65
CA GLY A 55 -0.06 -8.46 -2.86
C GLY A 55 0.21 -8.30 -1.37
N GLY A 56 0.58 -7.11 -0.91
CA GLY A 56 0.80 -6.77 0.49
C GLY A 56 2.27 -6.65 0.88
N SER A 57 2.53 -5.85 1.92
CA SER A 57 3.88 -5.52 2.40
C SER A 57 4.70 -6.77 2.77
N GLY A 58 4.07 -7.76 3.43
CA GLY A 58 4.74 -9.01 3.78
C GLY A 58 5.20 -9.81 2.57
N LEU A 59 4.40 -9.84 1.48
CA LEU A 59 4.80 -10.47 0.22
C LEU A 59 6.01 -9.75 -0.40
N GLY A 60 6.00 -8.41 -0.39
CA GLY A 60 7.13 -7.61 -0.90
C GLY A 60 8.43 -7.91 -0.17
N ILE A 61 8.38 -7.87 1.16
CA ILE A 61 9.54 -8.15 2.03
C ILE A 61 10.05 -9.59 1.82
N ALA A 62 9.14 -10.58 1.74
CA ALA A 62 9.51 -11.96 1.45
C ALA A 62 10.12 -12.12 0.04
N SER A 63 9.59 -11.39 -0.96
CA SER A 63 10.13 -11.38 -2.32
C SER A 63 11.53 -10.79 -2.39
N LEU A 64 11.78 -9.69 -1.64
CA LEU A 64 13.11 -9.08 -1.51
C LEU A 64 14.10 -10.06 -0.84
N LEU A 65 13.69 -10.71 0.25
CA LEU A 65 14.50 -11.72 0.94
C LEU A 65 14.90 -12.86 0.00
N ASN A 66 13.96 -13.34 -0.81
CA ASN A 66 14.17 -14.47 -1.73
C ASN A 66 14.77 -14.06 -3.09
N GLY A 67 15.08 -12.78 -3.32
CA GLY A 67 15.70 -12.30 -4.55
C GLY A 67 14.76 -12.28 -5.76
N THR A 68 13.45 -12.36 -5.56
CA THR A 68 12.43 -12.25 -6.63
C THR A 68 11.88 -10.84 -6.80
N ALA A 69 12.34 -9.90 -5.97
CA ALA A 69 12.18 -8.47 -6.11
C ALA A 69 13.49 -7.76 -5.78
N ASP A 70 13.71 -6.61 -6.40
CA ASP A 70 14.83 -5.70 -6.13
C ASP A 70 14.45 -4.67 -5.06
N VAL A 71 13.17 -4.28 -5.02
CA VAL A 71 12.59 -3.36 -4.06
C VAL A 71 11.31 -3.96 -3.47
N ALA A 72 11.12 -3.82 -2.16
CA ALA A 72 9.89 -4.14 -1.47
C ALA A 72 9.17 -2.86 -1.06
N ASN A 73 8.01 -2.58 -1.68
CA ASN A 73 7.11 -1.53 -1.24
C ASN A 73 6.36 -1.98 0.03
N SER A 74 6.32 -1.11 1.04
CA SER A 74 5.71 -1.45 2.32
C SER A 74 5.02 -0.26 2.99
N SER A 75 3.79 -0.46 3.36
CA SER A 75 2.99 0.49 4.14
C SER A 75 3.05 0.24 5.66
N ARG A 76 4.09 -0.42 6.10
CA ARG A 76 4.50 -0.60 7.50
C ARG A 76 6.02 -0.72 7.61
N SER A 77 6.54 -0.50 8.79
CA SER A 77 7.93 -0.83 9.06
C SER A 77 8.17 -2.34 8.96
N ILE A 78 9.38 -2.71 8.54
CA ILE A 78 9.86 -4.09 8.62
C ILE A 78 9.90 -4.52 10.09
N ASN A 79 9.48 -5.74 10.39
CA ASN A 79 9.46 -6.23 11.77
C ASN A 79 10.79 -6.91 12.16
N LYS A 80 10.94 -7.19 13.46
CA LYS A 80 12.17 -7.78 14.02
C LYS A 80 12.47 -9.17 13.45
N GLU A 81 11.43 -9.98 13.26
CA GLU A 81 11.53 -11.33 12.72
C GLU A 81 12.01 -11.30 11.27
N GLU A 82 11.49 -10.38 10.47
CA GLU A 82 11.92 -10.16 9.08
C GLU A 82 13.38 -9.71 9.02
N ILE A 83 13.80 -8.78 9.89
CA ILE A 83 15.21 -8.33 9.98
C ILE A 83 16.12 -9.52 10.30
N VAL A 84 15.75 -10.37 11.26
CA VAL A 84 16.52 -11.58 11.62
C VAL A 84 16.69 -12.51 10.42
N LEU A 85 15.66 -12.66 9.56
CA LEU A 85 15.73 -13.50 8.36
C LEU A 85 16.72 -12.92 7.33
N PHE A 86 16.76 -11.60 7.13
CA PHE A 86 17.75 -10.96 6.26
C PHE A 86 19.17 -11.18 6.80
N ASN A 87 19.38 -10.96 8.10
CA ASN A 87 20.68 -11.15 8.74
C ASN A 87 21.17 -12.59 8.64
N LYS A 88 20.29 -13.60 8.80
CA LYS A 88 20.63 -15.02 8.63
C LYS A 88 21.11 -15.35 7.22
N LYS A 89 20.61 -14.63 6.20
CA LYS A 89 21.08 -14.76 4.81
C LYS A 89 22.29 -13.89 4.46
N GLY A 90 22.84 -13.14 5.44
CA GLY A 90 23.94 -12.21 5.21
C GLY A 90 23.56 -10.98 4.40
N TYR A 91 22.28 -10.63 4.33
CA TYR A 91 21.81 -9.47 3.59
C TYR A 91 21.70 -8.25 4.51
N GLN A 92 22.36 -7.17 4.13
CA GLN A 92 22.10 -5.84 4.66
C GLN A 92 20.99 -5.19 3.82
N ILE A 93 19.99 -4.64 4.49
CA ILE A 93 18.89 -3.90 3.88
C ILE A 93 18.98 -2.43 4.26
N ASP A 94 18.57 -1.59 3.33
CA ASP A 94 18.37 -0.17 3.54
C ASP A 94 16.97 0.21 3.08
N SER A 95 16.51 1.41 3.45
CA SER A 95 15.18 1.88 3.14
C SER A 95 15.13 3.39 3.05
N PHE A 96 14.14 3.88 2.32
CA PHE A 96 13.74 5.28 2.41
C PHE A 96 12.22 5.42 2.46
N ILE A 97 11.76 6.53 3.02
CA ILE A 97 10.36 6.91 2.99
C ILE A 97 10.17 7.73 1.72
N PHE A 98 9.36 7.24 0.77
CA PHE A 98 9.13 7.95 -0.49
C PHE A 98 7.85 8.78 -0.50
N ALA A 99 6.88 8.46 0.39
CA ALA A 99 5.66 9.22 0.56
C ALA A 99 5.05 9.04 1.95
N GLN A 100 4.13 9.91 2.32
CA GLN A 100 3.19 9.72 3.43
C GLN A 100 1.82 9.34 2.88
N ASP A 101 1.09 8.48 3.60
CA ASP A 101 -0.25 8.03 3.30
C ASP A 101 -1.19 8.32 4.47
N ALA A 102 -2.47 8.54 4.18
CA ALA A 102 -3.54 8.57 5.15
C ALA A 102 -4.47 7.38 4.90
N ILE A 103 -4.85 6.66 5.96
CA ILE A 103 -5.82 5.57 5.83
C ILE A 103 -7.22 6.16 5.94
N ALA A 104 -8.03 5.98 4.90
CA ALA A 104 -9.43 6.37 4.89
C ALA A 104 -10.31 5.21 5.37
N PHE A 105 -11.18 5.47 6.34
CA PHE A 105 -12.28 4.58 6.69
C PHE A 105 -13.50 4.97 5.88
N VAL A 106 -14.11 4.00 5.25
CA VAL A 106 -15.19 4.21 4.28
C VAL A 106 -16.42 3.39 4.65
N VAL A 107 -17.59 3.98 4.42
CA VAL A 107 -18.91 3.38 4.62
C VAL A 107 -19.79 3.68 3.41
N ALA A 108 -20.95 3.03 3.31
CA ALA A 108 -21.94 3.37 2.30
C ALA A 108 -22.44 4.82 2.49
N ASN A 109 -22.75 5.49 1.39
CA ASN A 109 -23.07 6.92 1.39
C ASN A 109 -24.34 7.28 2.19
N ASP A 110 -25.27 6.35 2.30
CA ASP A 110 -26.56 6.51 3.01
C ASP A 110 -26.49 6.20 4.51
N LEU A 111 -25.38 5.64 5.00
CA LEU A 111 -25.20 5.44 6.44
C LEU A 111 -25.06 6.80 7.16
N PRO A 112 -25.89 7.15 8.18
CA PRO A 112 -25.92 8.47 8.79
C PRO A 112 -24.80 8.67 9.81
N ILE A 113 -23.55 8.57 9.35
CA ILE A 113 -22.34 8.82 10.13
C ILE A 113 -21.31 9.51 9.22
N ASP A 114 -20.75 10.64 9.65
CA ASP A 114 -19.77 11.43 8.89
C ASP A 114 -18.40 11.47 9.59
N SER A 115 -18.38 11.15 10.86
CA SER A 115 -17.14 11.07 11.64
C SER A 115 -17.25 10.01 12.73
N ILE A 116 -16.10 9.51 13.19
CA ILE A 116 -16.04 8.48 14.21
C ILE A 116 -14.88 8.73 15.17
N ASP A 117 -15.13 8.47 16.46
CA ASP A 117 -14.08 8.45 17.48
C ASP A 117 -13.17 7.23 17.33
N VAL A 118 -11.87 7.41 17.57
CA VAL A 118 -10.88 6.32 17.48
C VAL A 118 -11.23 5.13 18.38
N ALA A 119 -11.76 5.37 19.60
CA ALA A 119 -12.15 4.30 20.51
C ALA A 119 -13.40 3.54 20.01
N GLU A 120 -14.36 4.26 19.43
CA GLU A 120 -15.55 3.64 18.83
C GLU A 120 -15.18 2.81 17.58
N LEU A 121 -14.30 3.33 16.72
CA LEU A 121 -13.76 2.61 15.58
C LEU A 121 -13.04 1.32 16.01
N SER A 122 -12.25 1.40 17.10
CA SER A 122 -11.58 0.22 17.69
C SER A 122 -12.59 -0.86 18.10
N LYS A 123 -13.72 -0.47 18.73
CA LYS A 123 -14.80 -1.40 19.14
C LYS A 123 -15.53 -2.03 17.95
N ILE A 124 -15.64 -1.31 16.83
CA ILE A 124 -16.15 -1.89 15.59
C ILE A 124 -15.15 -2.95 15.08
N LEU A 125 -13.89 -2.56 14.88
CA LEU A 125 -12.91 -3.42 14.21
C LEU A 125 -12.58 -4.69 15.01
N ASN A 126 -12.63 -4.65 16.34
CA ASN A 126 -12.43 -5.83 17.18
C ASN A 126 -13.72 -6.67 17.38
N GLY A 127 -14.87 -6.22 16.84
CA GLY A 127 -16.14 -6.93 16.91
C GLY A 127 -16.94 -6.75 18.20
N THR A 128 -16.56 -5.83 19.08
CA THR A 128 -17.34 -5.44 20.25
C THR A 128 -18.67 -4.83 19.81
N TYR A 129 -18.65 -3.92 18.83
CA TYR A 129 -19.85 -3.37 18.21
C TYR A 129 -20.23 -4.19 16.98
N LYS A 130 -21.33 -4.91 17.07
CA LYS A 130 -21.84 -5.78 16.00
C LYS A 130 -23.00 -5.16 15.24
N ASN A 131 -23.49 -3.99 15.69
CA ASN A 131 -24.65 -3.34 15.10
C ASN A 131 -24.44 -1.82 15.08
N TRP A 132 -24.81 -1.19 13.98
CA TRP A 132 -24.72 0.25 13.79
C TRP A 132 -25.61 1.05 14.76
N GLN A 133 -26.64 0.42 15.32
CA GLN A 133 -27.54 1.06 16.29
C GLN A 133 -26.78 1.65 17.50
N THR A 134 -25.59 1.13 17.83
CA THR A 134 -24.75 1.64 18.89
C THR A 134 -24.24 3.06 18.62
N LEU A 135 -24.06 3.41 17.35
CA LEU A 135 -23.48 4.71 16.91
C LEU A 135 -24.46 5.54 16.10
N THR A 136 -25.49 4.90 15.57
CA THR A 136 -26.54 5.53 14.76
C THR A 136 -27.90 5.05 15.30
N GLN A 137 -28.99 5.51 14.73
CA GLN A 137 -30.33 5.00 15.09
C GLN A 137 -30.78 3.83 14.21
N ILE A 138 -29.90 3.36 13.31
CA ILE A 138 -30.24 2.31 12.36
C ILE A 138 -29.87 0.94 12.93
N LYS A 139 -30.88 0.07 13.03
CA LYS A 139 -30.70 -1.34 13.43
C LYS A 139 -30.23 -2.17 12.25
N MET A 140 -28.92 -2.23 12.05
CA MET A 140 -28.27 -2.94 10.96
C MET A 140 -26.94 -3.55 11.46
N PRO A 141 -26.59 -4.79 11.07
CA PRO A 141 -25.30 -5.39 11.47
C PRO A 141 -24.14 -4.57 10.92
N VAL A 142 -22.97 -4.69 11.54
CA VAL A 142 -21.72 -4.13 11.00
C VAL A 142 -20.97 -5.22 10.24
N ASN A 143 -20.76 -5.04 8.95
CA ASN A 143 -19.88 -5.86 8.13
C ASN A 143 -18.53 -5.16 7.93
N ILE A 144 -17.44 -5.82 8.31
CA ILE A 144 -16.10 -5.25 8.20
C ILE A 144 -15.40 -5.82 6.97
N TYR A 145 -14.92 -4.92 6.09
CA TYR A 145 -14.15 -5.24 4.89
C TYR A 145 -12.71 -4.78 5.11
N GLY A 146 -11.85 -5.71 5.49
CA GLY A 146 -10.46 -5.46 5.81
C GLY A 146 -9.50 -6.05 4.79
N ARG A 147 -8.22 -5.98 5.11
CA ARG A 147 -7.14 -6.57 4.32
C ARG A 147 -6.67 -7.87 4.96
N GLN A 148 -6.03 -8.71 4.16
CA GLN A 148 -5.35 -9.92 4.62
C GLN A 148 -4.25 -9.59 5.66
N SER A 149 -3.88 -10.56 6.48
CA SER A 149 -2.88 -10.41 7.57
C SER A 149 -1.48 -10.03 7.09
N ASN A 150 -1.11 -10.35 5.84
CA ASN A 150 0.16 -9.94 5.22
C ASN A 150 0.16 -8.49 4.71
N SER A 151 -0.99 -7.79 4.77
CA SER A 151 -1.12 -6.39 4.40
C SER A 151 -0.48 -5.47 5.44
N GLY A 152 0.35 -4.53 4.99
CA GLY A 152 0.89 -3.49 5.86
C GLY A 152 -0.18 -2.58 6.45
N THR A 153 -1.31 -2.36 5.75
CA THR A 153 -2.43 -1.57 6.26
C THR A 153 -3.13 -2.28 7.42
N HIS A 154 -3.35 -3.60 7.30
CA HIS A 154 -3.91 -4.42 8.38
C HIS A 154 -3.01 -4.35 9.62
N ASP A 155 -1.70 -4.62 9.45
CA ASP A 155 -0.73 -4.60 10.55
C ASP A 155 -0.61 -3.21 11.21
N PHE A 156 -0.59 -2.15 10.40
CA PHE A 156 -0.52 -0.78 10.91
C PHE A 156 -1.74 -0.44 11.78
N ILE A 157 -2.98 -0.70 11.32
CA ILE A 157 -4.20 -0.42 12.09
C ILE A 157 -4.23 -1.25 13.36
N LYS A 158 -3.93 -2.56 13.28
CA LYS A 158 -3.85 -3.46 14.42
C LYS A 158 -2.93 -2.91 15.52
N LYS A 159 -1.72 -2.50 15.14
CA LYS A 159 -0.72 -1.94 16.07
C LYS A 159 -1.11 -0.55 16.59
N LYS A 160 -1.61 0.32 15.72
CA LYS A 160 -2.00 1.70 16.07
C LYS A 160 -3.13 1.74 17.08
N LEU A 161 -4.09 0.82 16.97
CA LEU A 161 -5.24 0.70 17.88
C LEU A 161 -4.99 -0.26 19.04
N GLY A 162 -3.95 -1.10 19.01
CA GLY A 162 -3.68 -2.11 20.01
C GLY A 162 -4.76 -3.21 20.06
N ILE A 163 -5.31 -3.61 18.90
CA ILE A 163 -6.41 -4.59 18.82
C ILE A 163 -6.04 -5.81 17.99
N ASP A 164 -6.81 -6.89 18.19
CA ASP A 164 -6.99 -7.92 17.19
C ASP A 164 -8.30 -7.67 16.43
N PHE A 165 -8.26 -7.80 15.10
CA PHE A 165 -9.46 -7.72 14.30
C PHE A 165 -10.38 -8.89 14.61
N THR A 166 -11.69 -8.64 14.59
CA THR A 166 -12.66 -9.74 14.73
C THR A 166 -12.46 -10.79 13.63
N PRO A 167 -12.57 -12.10 13.96
CA PRO A 167 -12.46 -13.16 12.96
C PRO A 167 -13.57 -13.12 11.89
N TYR A 168 -14.64 -12.37 12.12
CA TYR A 168 -15.73 -12.16 11.15
C TYR A 168 -15.43 -11.08 10.12
N ALA A 169 -14.31 -10.35 10.23
CA ALA A 169 -13.90 -9.37 9.22
C ALA A 169 -13.57 -10.09 7.89
N LYS A 170 -14.21 -9.64 6.81
CA LYS A 170 -13.98 -10.17 5.47
C LYS A 170 -12.63 -9.67 4.95
N GLN A 171 -11.75 -10.60 4.59
CA GLN A 171 -10.39 -10.30 4.15
C GLN A 171 -10.35 -10.13 2.63
N MET A 172 -10.04 -8.91 2.18
CA MET A 172 -9.93 -8.55 0.77
C MET A 172 -8.47 -8.49 0.30
N ASN A 173 -8.23 -8.89 -0.96
CA ASN A 173 -6.89 -8.90 -1.54
C ASN A 173 -6.33 -7.50 -1.79
N GLY A 174 -7.19 -6.51 -2.07
CA GLY A 174 -6.77 -5.15 -2.43
C GLY A 174 -7.77 -4.06 -2.00
N ASN A 175 -7.29 -2.81 -2.06
CA ASN A 175 -8.11 -1.62 -1.71
C ASN A 175 -9.32 -1.47 -2.65
N ALA A 176 -9.16 -1.74 -3.94
CA ALA A 176 -10.26 -1.64 -4.90
C ALA A 176 -11.42 -2.58 -4.56
N GLN A 177 -11.13 -3.81 -4.11
CA GLN A 177 -12.16 -4.77 -3.71
C GLN A 177 -12.93 -4.29 -2.46
N ILE A 178 -12.27 -3.61 -1.52
CA ILE A 178 -12.94 -3.02 -0.36
C ILE A 178 -13.91 -1.94 -0.82
N LEU A 179 -13.50 -1.05 -1.70
CA LEU A 179 -14.36 0.02 -2.21
C LEU A 179 -15.60 -0.54 -2.94
N GLU A 180 -15.42 -1.56 -3.78
CA GLU A 180 -16.56 -2.20 -4.47
C GLU A 180 -17.49 -2.91 -3.49
N ALA A 181 -16.97 -3.56 -2.45
CA ALA A 181 -17.79 -4.19 -1.43
C ALA A 181 -18.64 -3.14 -0.65
N ILE A 182 -18.05 -1.99 -0.30
CA ILE A 182 -18.78 -0.91 0.41
C ILE A 182 -19.87 -0.28 -0.47
N LYS A 183 -19.66 -0.17 -1.78
CA LYS A 183 -20.70 0.34 -2.70
C LYS A 183 -21.95 -0.53 -2.74
N THR A 184 -21.82 -1.83 -2.47
CA THR A 184 -22.89 -2.81 -2.57
C THR A 184 -23.45 -3.25 -1.21
N ASP A 185 -22.71 -3.07 -0.14
CA ASP A 185 -23.13 -3.43 1.23
C ASP A 185 -23.32 -2.19 2.09
N HIS A 186 -24.58 -1.76 2.26
CA HIS A 186 -24.97 -0.60 3.05
C HIS A 186 -24.62 -0.73 4.55
N SER A 187 -24.33 -1.95 5.01
CA SER A 187 -23.91 -2.22 6.39
C SER A 187 -22.39 -2.22 6.58
N GLY A 188 -21.66 -2.01 5.49
CA GLY A 188 -20.22 -2.17 5.43
C GLY A 188 -19.43 -1.01 6.02
N ILE A 189 -18.31 -1.35 6.67
CA ILE A 189 -17.20 -0.44 6.93
C ILE A 189 -15.93 -1.07 6.39
N GLY A 190 -15.11 -0.27 5.70
CA GLY A 190 -13.83 -0.70 5.17
C GLY A 190 -12.72 0.32 5.42
N TYR A 191 -11.47 -0.05 5.12
CA TYR A 191 -10.34 0.86 5.20
C TYR A 191 -9.42 0.69 3.99
N VAL A 192 -8.98 1.83 3.43
CA VAL A 192 -8.14 1.90 2.22
C VAL A 192 -7.13 3.05 2.35
N GLY A 193 -6.09 3.06 1.53
CA GLY A 193 -5.26 4.26 1.35
C GLY A 193 -6.05 5.39 0.71
N ALA A 194 -5.90 6.63 1.21
CA ALA A 194 -6.66 7.79 0.73
C ALA A 194 -6.47 8.05 -0.77
N GLY A 195 -5.30 7.73 -1.34
CA GLY A 195 -5.05 7.83 -2.77
C GLY A 195 -6.02 7.04 -3.66
N TYR A 196 -6.58 5.93 -3.15
CA TYR A 196 -7.61 5.16 -3.86
C TYR A 196 -8.93 5.91 -3.98
N ILE A 197 -9.27 6.74 -2.97
CA ILE A 197 -10.48 7.55 -2.96
C ILE A 197 -10.38 8.68 -3.99
N LEU A 198 -9.25 9.37 -4.02
CA LEU A 198 -9.04 10.52 -4.91
C LEU A 198 -9.04 10.13 -6.39
N LYS A 199 -8.47 8.96 -6.74
CA LYS A 199 -8.43 8.45 -8.13
C LYS A 199 -9.71 7.74 -8.56
N GLY A 200 -10.38 7.01 -7.65
CA GLY A 200 -11.50 6.11 -8.00
C GLY A 200 -12.89 6.77 -7.96
N GLY A 201 -13.00 8.00 -7.46
CA GLY A 201 -14.28 8.68 -7.23
C GLY A 201 -15.06 8.11 -6.03
N ASN A 202 -15.82 8.98 -5.36
CA ASN A 202 -16.54 8.65 -4.13
C ASN A 202 -18.00 8.24 -4.38
N LYS A 203 -18.40 7.91 -5.62
CA LYS A 203 -19.78 7.58 -5.93
C LYS A 203 -20.22 6.34 -5.16
N GLY A 204 -21.24 6.52 -4.31
CA GLY A 204 -21.80 5.43 -3.48
C GLY A 204 -21.09 5.14 -2.16
N ILE A 205 -20.00 5.85 -1.85
CA ILE A 205 -19.26 5.71 -0.59
C ILE A 205 -19.07 7.07 0.10
N LYS A 206 -18.94 7.02 1.42
CA LYS A 206 -18.62 8.15 2.29
C LYS A 206 -17.31 7.85 3.03
N VAL A 207 -16.46 8.87 3.14
CA VAL A 207 -15.21 8.83 3.89
C VAL A 207 -15.44 9.44 5.27
N LEU A 208 -15.13 8.69 6.31
CA LEU A 208 -15.29 9.15 7.69
C LEU A 208 -14.13 10.07 8.10
N SER A 209 -14.46 11.18 8.73
CA SER A 209 -13.51 11.99 9.48
C SER A 209 -13.22 11.33 10.83
N ILE A 210 -11.98 11.41 11.31
CA ILE A 210 -11.53 10.75 12.54
C ILE A 210 -11.27 11.79 13.62
N TYR A 211 -11.73 11.51 14.82
CA TYR A 211 -11.41 12.31 16.01
C TYR A 211 -11.05 11.43 17.21
N SER A 212 -10.47 12.04 18.21
CA SER A 212 -10.19 11.44 19.51
C SER A 212 -10.18 12.52 20.58
N LYS A 213 -10.03 12.13 21.86
CA LYS A 213 -9.92 13.11 22.95
C LYS A 213 -8.83 14.18 22.73
N ASN A 214 -7.77 13.83 21.97
CA ASN A 214 -6.63 14.70 21.71
C ASN A 214 -6.64 15.30 20.30
N ILE A 215 -7.60 14.94 19.45
CA ILE A 215 -7.72 15.41 18.06
C ILE A 215 -9.14 15.90 17.83
N LEU A 216 -9.35 17.19 18.06
CA LEU A 216 -10.59 17.89 17.80
C LEU A 216 -10.28 19.18 17.02
N PRO A 217 -11.10 19.56 16.05
CA PRO A 217 -12.25 18.84 15.50
C PRO A 217 -11.86 17.56 14.74
N ALA A 218 -12.86 16.78 14.28
CA ALA A 218 -12.65 15.60 13.44
C ALA A 218 -11.88 15.96 12.17
N VAL A 219 -10.87 15.15 11.82
CA VAL A 219 -9.98 15.39 10.67
C VAL A 219 -10.28 14.39 9.57
N SER A 220 -10.46 14.89 8.34
CA SER A 220 -10.63 14.05 7.16
C SER A 220 -9.27 13.50 6.67
N PRO A 221 -9.20 12.22 6.25
CA PRO A 221 -8.00 11.68 5.59
C PRO A 221 -7.70 12.33 4.23
N LEU A 222 -8.61 13.16 3.71
CA LEU A 222 -8.45 13.89 2.44
C LEU A 222 -8.05 15.36 2.65
N ASP A 223 -7.89 15.80 3.89
CA ASP A 223 -7.44 17.16 4.20
C ASP A 223 -5.91 17.26 4.15
N ALA A 224 -5.39 17.67 2.99
CA ALA A 224 -3.95 17.79 2.75
C ALA A 224 -3.23 18.70 3.78
N LYS A 225 -3.90 19.76 4.26
CA LYS A 225 -3.30 20.68 5.26
C LYS A 225 -3.12 20.01 6.61
N MET A 226 -4.14 19.25 7.03
CA MET A 226 -4.10 18.54 8.30
C MET A 226 -3.12 17.36 8.24
N ILE A 227 -3.01 16.68 7.10
CA ILE A 227 -2.00 15.62 6.89
C ILE A 227 -0.59 16.22 6.90
N ALA A 228 -0.34 17.31 6.18
CA ALA A 228 0.97 17.97 6.17
C ALA A 228 1.38 18.50 7.56
N ALA A 229 0.42 18.82 8.42
CA ALA A 229 0.62 19.25 9.81
C ALA A 229 0.72 18.07 10.81
N ASP A 230 0.73 16.84 10.35
CA ASP A 230 0.73 15.60 11.16
C ASP A 230 -0.42 15.54 12.17
N LYS A 231 -1.63 15.98 11.75
CA LYS A 231 -2.84 16.07 12.59
C LYS A 231 -3.83 14.93 12.36
N TYR A 232 -3.59 14.04 11.39
CA TYR A 232 -4.46 12.92 11.12
C TYR A 232 -4.01 11.66 11.86
N TYR A 233 -4.90 11.04 12.62
CA TYR A 233 -4.56 9.92 13.51
C TYR A 233 -3.98 8.69 12.79
N PHE A 234 -4.49 8.36 11.58
CA PHE A 234 -4.06 7.19 10.80
C PHE A 234 -3.15 7.56 9.63
N GLN A 235 -2.32 8.59 9.82
CA GLN A 235 -1.23 8.92 8.91
C GLN A 235 -0.05 7.97 9.12
N ARG A 236 0.66 7.63 8.03
CA ARG A 236 1.80 6.70 8.08
C ARG A 236 2.78 6.94 6.95
N PRO A 237 4.07 6.61 7.15
CA PRO A 237 5.04 6.57 6.07
C PRO A 237 4.83 5.36 5.16
N LEU A 238 5.20 5.53 3.89
CA LEU A 238 5.33 4.48 2.89
C LEU A 238 6.82 4.26 2.63
N PHE A 239 7.24 3.01 2.74
CA PHE A 239 8.64 2.61 2.67
C PHE A 239 8.96 1.87 1.37
N GLN A 240 10.17 2.07 0.88
CA GLN A 240 10.83 1.15 -0.04
C GLN A 240 12.04 0.55 0.65
N TYR A 241 12.09 -0.80 0.69
CA TYR A 241 13.22 -1.58 1.20
C TYR A 241 13.98 -2.19 0.06
N PHE A 242 15.32 -2.19 0.11
CA PHE A 242 16.20 -2.82 -0.87
C PHE A 242 17.43 -3.37 -0.20
N LYS A 243 18.11 -4.33 -0.86
CA LYS A 243 19.40 -4.83 -0.38
C LYS A 243 20.49 -3.81 -0.71
N VAL A 244 21.37 -3.52 0.23
CA VAL A 244 22.48 -2.56 0.03
C VAL A 244 23.31 -2.94 -1.19
N ILE A 245 23.57 -4.23 -1.39
CA ILE A 245 24.31 -4.74 -2.57
C ILE A 245 23.62 -4.44 -3.90
N SER A 246 22.31 -4.22 -3.90
CA SER A 246 21.52 -3.93 -5.10
C SER A 246 21.28 -2.43 -5.32
N TYR A 247 21.84 -1.56 -4.47
CA TYR A 247 21.54 -0.12 -4.51
C TYR A 247 21.80 0.50 -5.88
N ASN A 248 22.95 0.22 -6.49
CA ASN A 248 23.28 0.78 -7.81
C ASN A 248 22.27 0.44 -8.91
N LYS A 249 21.60 -0.71 -8.81
CA LYS A 249 20.55 -1.11 -9.74
C LYS A 249 19.29 -0.27 -9.55
N VAL A 250 18.88 -0.03 -8.30
CA VAL A 250 17.62 0.64 -7.97
C VAL A 250 17.75 2.16 -7.86
N LYS A 251 18.96 2.66 -7.65
CA LYS A 251 19.25 4.09 -7.47
C LYS A 251 18.64 5.02 -8.53
N PRO A 252 18.70 4.73 -9.85
CA PRO A 252 18.11 5.62 -10.84
C PRO A 252 16.60 5.86 -10.62
N PHE A 253 15.87 4.83 -10.22
CA PHE A 253 14.44 4.93 -9.94
C PHE A 253 14.19 5.68 -8.63
N ILE A 254 14.95 5.40 -7.58
CA ILE A 254 14.88 6.11 -6.28
C ILE A 254 15.18 7.61 -6.47
N ASP A 255 16.20 7.96 -7.26
CA ASP A 255 16.53 9.35 -7.54
C ASP A 255 15.40 10.07 -8.28
N PHE A 256 14.74 9.37 -9.22
CA PHE A 256 13.57 9.91 -9.91
C PHE A 256 12.39 10.15 -8.94
N GLU A 257 12.10 9.21 -8.04
CA GLU A 257 11.04 9.37 -7.04
C GLU A 257 11.28 10.57 -6.11
N LYS A 258 12.55 10.86 -5.81
CA LYS A 258 12.97 12.01 -4.99
C LYS A 258 13.02 13.33 -5.76
N SER A 259 12.97 13.29 -7.09
CA SER A 259 13.00 14.47 -7.94
C SER A 259 11.74 15.33 -7.81
N ILE A 260 11.78 16.54 -8.36
CA ILE A 260 10.62 17.43 -8.42
C ILE A 260 9.45 16.75 -9.16
N ASP A 261 9.74 16.08 -10.29
CA ASP A 261 8.73 15.39 -11.09
C ASP A 261 8.14 14.18 -10.34
N GLY A 262 8.98 13.39 -9.67
CA GLY A 262 8.53 12.30 -8.82
C GLY A 262 7.62 12.77 -7.69
N LYS A 263 8.00 13.83 -6.98
CA LYS A 263 7.18 14.43 -5.91
C LYS A 263 5.84 14.93 -6.42
N LYS A 264 5.81 15.55 -7.61
CA LYS A 264 4.57 16.00 -8.24
C LYS A 264 3.63 14.83 -8.58
N ILE A 265 4.19 13.70 -9.05
CA ILE A 265 3.40 12.48 -9.32
C ILE A 265 2.82 11.92 -8.01
N ILE A 266 3.59 11.92 -6.92
CA ILE A 266 3.13 11.50 -5.59
C ILE A 266 1.93 12.34 -5.15
N GLU A 267 1.98 13.67 -5.29
CA GLU A 267 0.88 14.59 -4.96
C GLU A 267 -0.36 14.33 -5.82
N ILE A 268 -0.20 14.24 -7.14
CA ILE A 268 -1.30 13.95 -8.08
C ILE A 268 -1.95 12.59 -7.79
N ALA A 269 -1.17 11.62 -7.30
CA ALA A 269 -1.67 10.31 -6.91
C ALA A 269 -2.42 10.31 -5.57
N GLY A 270 -2.48 11.46 -4.86
CA GLY A 270 -3.18 11.59 -3.58
C GLY A 270 -2.37 11.13 -2.38
N TYR A 271 -1.05 11.14 -2.50
CA TYR A 271 -0.10 10.90 -1.42
C TYR A 271 0.68 12.18 -1.13
N TYR A 272 1.43 12.19 -0.04
CA TYR A 272 2.14 13.38 0.43
C TYR A 272 3.65 13.14 0.31
N PRO A 273 4.37 13.95 -0.51
CA PRO A 273 5.82 13.84 -0.62
C PRO A 273 6.50 14.11 0.71
N VAL A 274 7.64 13.47 0.92
CA VAL A 274 8.51 13.76 2.07
C VAL A 274 9.66 14.67 1.65
N ASN A 275 10.01 15.62 2.51
CA ASN A 275 11.21 16.43 2.35
C ASN A 275 12.36 15.65 3.00
N ASN A 276 13.13 14.93 2.16
CA ASN A 276 14.37 14.26 2.54
C ASN A 276 15.55 15.15 2.21
#